data_39780398aef8be1829b8b6bd9e43d75f
#
_entry.id   39780398aef8be1829b8b6bd9e43d75f
#
_cell.length_a   1.000
_cell.length_b   1.000
_cell.length_c   1.000
_cell.angle_alpha   90.00
_cell.angle_beta   90.00
_cell.angle_gamma   90.00
#
_symmetry.space_group_name_H-M   'P 1'
#
loop_
_entity.id
_entity.type
_entity.pdbx_description
1 polymer ?
#
loop_
_entity_poly.entity_id
_entity_poly.type
_entity_poly.pdbx_seq_one_letter_code
_entity_poly.pdbx_strand_id
1 'polypeptide(L)'
;MKKVLITGKTSYIGRSFKAYVEANYPAEIQVDSISVRGDAWQSYDFSGYDAVLHLAGKAHADVSNVSEKVKQEYYAINKDLAVAVAEKYKSERSGFSQIIYLSSIIVYGQKVERITAKTPTNPDNFYGDSKVQAELALKPLSNDTFQVLLIRPPMIYGPHSKGNFPVLVKLAKTTPIFPKVTNQRSILFIDNLNEFIHQLIMNQQETNTYFPQNQEYVNTTELVQLIRHLQHKHMLLLPGFNGFVHMLMEQTNKFGTYANKAFGSLTYEKQLATLNKIRVSDYQVLSFEESIRRSI
;
A
#
# COMPACT_ATOMS: atom_id res chain seq x y z
N MET A 1 -1.21 -21.96 16.30
CA MET A 1 -1.67 -21.44 15.01
C MET A 1 -2.45 -20.16 15.25
N LYS A 2 -2.03 -19.03 14.65
CA LYS A 2 -2.74 -17.74 14.77
C LYS A 2 -3.95 -17.71 13.85
N LYS A 3 -5.05 -17.11 14.33
CA LYS A 3 -6.25 -16.89 13.50
C LYS A 3 -6.33 -15.43 13.08
N VAL A 4 -6.46 -15.18 11.79
CA VAL A 4 -6.49 -13.83 11.19
C VAL A 4 -7.81 -13.64 10.45
N LEU A 5 -8.50 -12.54 10.74
CA LEU A 5 -9.69 -12.12 10.02
C LEU A 5 -9.35 -11.01 9.05
N ILE A 6 -9.57 -11.23 7.76
CA ILE A 6 -9.50 -10.18 6.74
C ILE A 6 -10.87 -9.53 6.58
N THR A 7 -10.96 -8.23 6.83
CA THR A 7 -12.12 -7.44 6.47
C THR A 7 -11.88 -6.78 5.11
N GLY A 8 -12.72 -7.09 4.13
CA GLY A 8 -12.52 -6.73 2.73
C GLY A 8 -12.28 -7.95 1.84
N LYS A 9 -13.21 -8.91 1.86
CA LYS A 9 -13.18 -10.22 1.17
C LYS A 9 -12.71 -10.17 -0.29
N THR A 10 -12.99 -9.07 -1.02
CA THR A 10 -12.61 -8.91 -2.44
C THR A 10 -11.34 -8.09 -2.63
N SER A 11 -10.64 -7.72 -1.56
CA SER A 11 -9.37 -6.98 -1.64
C SER A 11 -8.31 -7.78 -2.40
N TYR A 12 -7.60 -7.12 -3.32
CA TYR A 12 -6.43 -7.71 -3.99
C TYR A 12 -5.38 -8.18 -2.97
N ILE A 13 -5.03 -7.31 -2.02
CA ILE A 13 -4.03 -7.61 -1.00
C ILE A 13 -4.51 -8.72 -0.08
N GLY A 14 -5.80 -8.71 0.32
CA GLY A 14 -6.34 -9.75 1.20
C GLY A 14 -6.34 -11.14 0.57
N ARG A 15 -6.69 -11.24 -0.72
CA ARG A 15 -6.62 -12.51 -1.45
C ARG A 15 -5.18 -12.98 -1.64
N SER A 16 -4.28 -12.05 -1.94
CA SER A 16 -2.85 -12.36 -2.06
C SER A 16 -2.27 -12.83 -0.74
N PHE A 17 -2.53 -12.13 0.37
CA PHE A 17 -2.05 -12.53 1.69
C PHE A 17 -2.57 -13.91 2.10
N LYS A 18 -3.87 -14.16 1.92
CA LYS A 18 -4.44 -15.48 2.22
C LYS A 18 -3.76 -16.59 1.43
N ALA A 19 -3.64 -16.45 0.11
CA ALA A 19 -2.97 -17.43 -0.74
C ALA A 19 -1.49 -17.61 -0.37
N TYR A 20 -0.81 -16.53 -0.02
CA TYR A 20 0.60 -16.55 0.37
C TYR A 20 0.83 -17.35 1.65
N VAL A 21 0.04 -17.09 2.71
CA VAL A 21 0.22 -17.80 3.99
C VAL A 21 -0.28 -19.24 3.93
N GLU A 22 -1.31 -19.55 3.14
CA GLU A 22 -1.76 -20.92 2.88
C GLU A 22 -0.69 -21.76 2.17
N ALA A 23 0.11 -21.13 1.30
CA ALA A 23 1.18 -21.80 0.58
C ALA A 23 2.47 -21.95 1.41
N ASN A 24 2.85 -20.94 2.20
CA ASN A 24 4.15 -20.88 2.85
C ASN A 24 4.10 -21.18 4.36
N TYR A 25 2.96 -20.92 5.04
CA TYR A 25 2.80 -20.97 6.49
C TYR A 25 1.51 -21.68 6.95
N PRO A 26 1.12 -22.83 6.34
CA PRO A 26 -0.19 -23.46 6.59
C PRO A 26 -0.37 -23.96 8.05
N ALA A 27 0.72 -24.20 8.76
CA ALA A 27 0.71 -24.61 10.16
C ALA A 27 0.74 -23.43 11.16
N GLU A 28 1.04 -22.22 10.70
CA GLU A 28 1.25 -21.06 11.55
C GLU A 28 0.03 -20.14 11.59
N ILE A 29 -0.61 -19.90 10.44
CA ILE A 29 -1.71 -18.93 10.30
C ILE A 29 -2.90 -19.57 9.58
N GLN A 30 -4.08 -19.40 10.16
CA GLN A 30 -5.38 -19.64 9.53
C GLN A 30 -6.01 -18.29 9.17
N VAL A 31 -6.53 -18.14 7.95
CA VAL A 31 -7.10 -16.88 7.46
C VAL A 31 -8.55 -17.04 7.04
N ASP A 32 -9.43 -16.30 7.69
CA ASP A 32 -10.81 -16.11 7.28
C ASP A 32 -11.01 -14.72 6.64
N SER A 33 -12.03 -14.57 5.81
CA SER A 33 -12.30 -13.32 5.11
C SER A 33 -13.79 -13.00 5.08
N ILE A 34 -14.15 -11.81 5.51
CA ILE A 34 -15.54 -11.35 5.49
C ILE A 34 -15.69 -10.06 4.67
N SER A 35 -16.92 -9.83 4.21
CA SER A 35 -17.34 -8.53 3.69
C SER A 35 -17.84 -7.67 4.84
N VAL A 36 -17.39 -6.43 4.88
CA VAL A 36 -17.91 -5.41 5.80
C VAL A 36 -18.77 -4.36 5.07
N ARG A 37 -19.40 -4.78 3.96
CA ARG A 37 -20.42 -3.99 3.25
C ARG A 37 -21.79 -4.29 3.84
N GLY A 38 -22.59 -3.26 4.07
CA GLY A 38 -23.86 -3.38 4.80
C GLY A 38 -23.63 -3.75 6.26
N ASP A 39 -24.62 -4.30 6.94
CA ASP A 39 -24.62 -4.45 8.40
C ASP A 39 -24.38 -5.90 8.89
N ALA A 40 -24.42 -6.88 7.99
CA ALA A 40 -24.31 -8.31 8.36
C ALA A 40 -23.01 -8.67 9.12
N TRP A 41 -21.92 -7.93 8.91
CA TRP A 41 -20.66 -8.14 9.61
C TRP A 41 -20.73 -7.82 11.10
N GLN A 42 -21.69 -6.99 11.53
CA GLN A 42 -21.86 -6.59 12.92
C GLN A 42 -22.25 -7.76 13.82
N SER A 43 -22.92 -8.78 13.27
CA SER A 43 -23.26 -10.01 13.97
C SER A 43 -22.21 -11.12 13.87
N TYR A 44 -21.14 -10.91 13.08
CA TYR A 44 -20.06 -11.89 12.96
C TYR A 44 -19.16 -11.84 14.21
N ASP A 45 -18.83 -12.98 14.78
CA ASP A 45 -17.99 -13.09 15.97
C ASP A 45 -16.50 -12.86 15.65
N PHE A 46 -15.89 -11.85 16.26
CA PHE A 46 -14.47 -11.53 16.12
C PHE A 46 -13.62 -12.07 17.28
N SER A 47 -14.24 -12.61 18.33
CA SER A 47 -13.56 -13.00 19.57
C SER A 47 -12.48 -14.08 19.38
N GLY A 48 -12.66 -14.93 18.37
CA GLY A 48 -11.74 -16.04 18.07
C GLY A 48 -10.46 -15.67 17.31
N TYR A 49 -10.27 -14.38 16.91
CA TYR A 49 -9.15 -13.98 16.06
C TYR A 49 -8.03 -13.30 16.85
N ASP A 50 -6.78 -13.64 16.54
CA ASP A 50 -5.57 -13.01 17.12
C ASP A 50 -5.22 -11.70 16.45
N ALA A 51 -5.58 -11.56 15.18
CA ALA A 51 -5.40 -10.33 14.41
C ALA A 51 -6.54 -10.05 13.43
N VAL A 52 -6.86 -8.77 13.22
CA VAL A 52 -7.74 -8.31 12.15
C VAL A 52 -6.89 -7.53 11.14
N LEU A 53 -6.86 -7.99 9.89
CA LEU A 53 -6.26 -7.27 8.78
C LEU A 53 -7.35 -6.49 8.05
N HIS A 54 -7.46 -5.18 8.33
CA HIS A 54 -8.49 -4.32 7.77
C HIS A 54 -8.07 -3.77 6.40
N LEU A 55 -8.62 -4.35 5.35
CA LEU A 55 -8.36 -4.02 3.94
C LEU A 55 -9.59 -3.48 3.21
N ALA A 56 -10.71 -3.35 3.91
CA ALA A 56 -11.86 -2.66 3.36
C ALA A 56 -11.53 -1.17 3.24
N GLY A 57 -11.65 -0.65 2.04
CA GLY A 57 -11.32 0.75 1.77
C GLY A 57 -11.65 1.13 0.34
N LYS A 58 -11.90 2.42 0.13
CA LYS A 58 -12.08 3.02 -1.18
C LYS A 58 -10.78 3.69 -1.60
N ALA A 59 -10.20 3.24 -2.72
CA ALA A 59 -8.94 3.72 -3.28
C ALA A 59 -9.11 4.07 -4.76
N HIS A 60 -8.10 4.68 -5.38
CA HIS A 60 -8.02 4.95 -6.81
C HIS A 60 -9.14 5.86 -7.36
N ALA A 61 -9.37 7.00 -6.68
CA ALA A 61 -10.23 8.03 -7.22
C ALA A 61 -9.58 8.79 -8.38
N ASP A 62 -10.33 9.04 -9.45
CA ASP A 62 -10.14 10.27 -10.18
C ASP A 62 -10.62 11.39 -9.24
N VAL A 63 -9.68 12.12 -8.64
CA VAL A 63 -9.99 13.15 -7.64
C VAL A 63 -10.47 14.47 -8.27
N SER A 64 -10.53 14.54 -9.58
CA SER A 64 -11.02 15.72 -10.31
C SER A 64 -12.54 15.68 -10.44
N ASN A 65 -13.21 16.74 -10.01
CA ASN A 65 -14.65 16.95 -10.14
C ASN A 65 -15.55 15.88 -9.49
N VAL A 66 -15.26 15.49 -8.25
CA VAL A 66 -16.10 14.57 -7.47
C VAL A 66 -17.11 15.36 -6.63
N SER A 67 -18.34 14.85 -6.57
CA SER A 67 -19.38 15.41 -5.70
C SER A 67 -19.04 15.26 -4.22
N GLU A 68 -19.58 16.13 -3.36
CA GLU A 68 -19.40 16.03 -1.92
C GLU A 68 -19.89 14.67 -1.37
N LYS A 69 -20.95 14.12 -1.95
CA LYS A 69 -21.42 12.77 -1.61
C LYS A 69 -20.33 11.70 -1.80
N VAL A 70 -19.61 11.75 -2.91
CA VAL A 70 -18.51 10.80 -3.18
C VAL A 70 -17.35 11.01 -2.20
N LYS A 71 -17.02 12.25 -1.84
CA LYS A 71 -15.99 12.52 -0.82
C LYS A 71 -16.40 11.95 0.54
N GLN A 72 -17.64 12.20 0.97
CA GLN A 72 -18.18 11.65 2.22
C GLN A 72 -18.12 10.11 2.24
N GLU A 73 -18.38 9.42 1.13
CA GLU A 73 -18.22 7.98 1.04
C GLU A 73 -16.78 7.51 1.32
N TYR A 74 -15.75 8.32 0.97
CA TYR A 74 -14.37 7.98 1.32
C TYR A 74 -14.13 8.04 2.82
N TYR A 75 -14.66 9.06 3.51
CA TYR A 75 -14.55 9.15 4.98
C TYR A 75 -15.35 8.05 5.66
N ALA A 76 -16.57 7.80 5.22
CA ALA A 76 -17.41 6.74 5.78
C ALA A 76 -16.76 5.34 5.64
N ILE A 77 -16.10 5.05 4.49
CA ILE A 77 -15.51 3.73 4.25
C ILE A 77 -14.08 3.64 4.81
N ASN A 78 -13.24 4.67 4.60
CA ASN A 78 -11.84 4.58 5.00
C ASN A 78 -11.61 4.87 6.48
N LYS A 79 -12.43 5.73 7.10
CA LYS A 79 -12.32 6.14 8.50
C LYS A 79 -13.39 5.48 9.37
N ASP A 80 -14.69 5.82 9.15
CA ASP A 80 -15.72 5.47 10.10
C ASP A 80 -15.93 3.96 10.20
N LEU A 81 -15.95 3.25 9.06
CA LEU A 81 -16.01 1.79 9.03
C LEU A 81 -14.76 1.14 9.66
N ALA A 82 -13.56 1.69 9.45
CA ALA A 82 -12.34 1.16 10.05
C ALA A 82 -12.36 1.28 11.57
N VAL A 83 -12.85 2.42 12.10
CA VAL A 83 -13.03 2.63 13.54
C VAL A 83 -14.07 1.68 14.09
N ALA A 84 -15.25 1.56 13.47
CA ALA A 84 -16.29 0.66 13.91
C ALA A 84 -15.84 -0.81 13.96
N VAL A 85 -15.06 -1.26 12.95
CA VAL A 85 -14.45 -2.61 12.96
C VAL A 85 -13.45 -2.77 14.10
N ALA A 86 -12.61 -1.75 14.36
CA ALA A 86 -11.62 -1.79 15.43
C ALA A 86 -12.28 -1.82 16.82
N GLU A 87 -13.29 -1.00 17.05
CA GLU A 87 -14.04 -0.94 18.31
C GLU A 87 -14.77 -2.25 18.59
N LYS A 88 -15.47 -2.81 17.58
CA LYS A 88 -16.11 -4.12 17.70
C LYS A 88 -15.08 -5.20 18.07
N TYR A 89 -13.98 -5.28 17.34
CA TYR A 89 -12.95 -6.29 17.59
C TYR A 89 -12.35 -6.12 19.00
N LYS A 90 -12.04 -4.89 19.40
CA LYS A 90 -11.54 -4.59 20.74
C LYS A 90 -12.53 -4.98 21.84
N SER A 91 -13.83 -4.82 21.63
CA SER A 91 -14.88 -5.14 22.63
C SER A 91 -15.14 -6.64 22.77
N GLU A 92 -14.92 -7.42 21.70
CA GLU A 92 -15.21 -8.86 21.70
C GLU A 92 -14.00 -9.72 22.07
N ARG A 93 -12.78 -9.24 21.82
CA ARG A 93 -11.56 -10.01 22.05
C ARG A 93 -11.04 -9.83 23.48
N SER A 94 -10.87 -10.94 24.18
CA SER A 94 -10.12 -11.02 25.44
C SER A 94 -8.68 -11.44 25.17
N GLY A 95 -7.72 -10.79 25.85
CA GLY A 95 -6.29 -11.05 25.70
C GLY A 95 -5.66 -10.25 24.55
N PHE A 96 -4.39 -10.52 24.26
CA PHE A 96 -3.61 -9.78 23.27
C PHE A 96 -4.19 -9.94 21.86
N SER A 97 -4.31 -8.81 21.17
CA SER A 97 -4.89 -8.74 19.83
C SER A 97 -4.33 -7.56 19.04
N GLN A 98 -4.38 -7.65 17.71
CA GLN A 98 -3.82 -6.65 16.81
C GLN A 98 -4.82 -6.31 15.71
N ILE A 99 -5.03 -5.02 15.45
CA ILE A 99 -5.65 -4.58 14.20
C ILE A 99 -4.60 -3.96 13.29
N ILE A 100 -4.49 -4.46 12.07
CA ILE A 100 -3.57 -3.97 11.04
C ILE A 100 -4.40 -3.19 10.03
N TYR A 101 -4.20 -1.87 9.99
CA TYR A 101 -4.87 -0.97 9.06
C TYR A 101 -3.96 -0.63 7.89
N LEU A 102 -4.44 -0.84 6.67
CA LEU A 102 -3.70 -0.47 5.46
C LEU A 102 -4.00 0.98 5.08
N SER A 103 -3.06 1.86 5.39
CA SER A 103 -2.99 3.24 4.95
C SER A 103 -2.31 3.35 3.57
N SER A 104 -1.57 4.40 3.29
CA SER A 104 -0.87 4.61 2.02
C SER A 104 0.18 5.71 2.13
N ILE A 105 1.20 5.69 1.27
CA ILE A 105 2.14 6.80 1.07
C ILE A 105 1.45 8.12 0.66
N ILE A 106 0.24 8.07 0.11
CA ILE A 106 -0.54 9.23 -0.34
C ILE A 106 -0.85 10.23 0.79
N VAL A 107 -0.77 9.80 2.04
CA VAL A 107 -0.95 10.66 3.22
C VAL A 107 0.07 11.81 3.31
N TYR A 108 1.18 11.70 2.58
CA TYR A 108 2.20 12.74 2.51
C TYR A 108 2.01 13.73 1.35
N GLY A 109 1.06 13.47 0.46
CA GLY A 109 0.90 14.24 -0.77
C GLY A 109 1.96 13.93 -1.83
N GLN A 110 1.91 14.65 -2.95
CA GLN A 110 2.80 14.42 -4.12
C GLN A 110 3.98 15.41 -4.21
N LYS A 111 4.00 16.42 -3.35
CA LYS A 111 5.05 17.47 -3.38
C LYS A 111 6.30 17.08 -2.59
N VAL A 112 6.25 16.01 -1.84
CA VAL A 112 7.37 15.51 -1.02
C VAL A 112 8.11 14.45 -1.82
N GLU A 113 9.38 14.71 -2.14
CA GLU A 113 10.21 13.74 -2.88
C GLU A 113 10.80 12.66 -1.96
N ARG A 114 11.17 13.03 -0.73
CA ARG A 114 11.75 12.13 0.27
C ARG A 114 11.03 12.24 1.61
N ILE A 115 10.50 11.13 2.07
CA ILE A 115 9.80 11.01 3.34
C ILE A 115 10.78 10.49 4.39
N THR A 116 10.90 11.22 5.49
CA THR A 116 11.71 10.91 6.67
C THR A 116 10.80 10.70 7.89
N ALA A 117 11.37 10.30 9.03
CA ALA A 117 10.64 10.20 10.28
C ALA A 117 10.02 11.53 10.76
N LYS A 118 10.56 12.67 10.29
CA LYS A 118 10.09 14.02 10.63
C LYS A 118 9.11 14.61 9.62
N THR A 119 8.87 13.94 8.49
CA THR A 119 7.97 14.46 7.45
C THR A 119 6.52 14.38 7.93
N PRO A 120 5.81 15.50 8.03
CA PRO A 120 4.40 15.51 8.44
C PRO A 120 3.51 14.95 7.33
N THR A 121 2.38 14.38 7.68
CA THR A 121 1.32 14.07 6.72
C THR A 121 0.72 15.36 6.19
N ASN A 122 0.59 15.47 4.86
CA ASN A 122 0.00 16.61 4.16
C ASN A 122 -0.66 16.15 2.86
N PRO A 123 -1.83 15.49 2.94
CA PRO A 123 -2.48 14.89 1.78
C PRO A 123 -3.01 15.97 0.80
N ASP A 124 -2.84 15.74 -0.49
CA ASP A 124 -3.29 16.66 -1.54
C ASP A 124 -4.78 16.50 -1.91
N ASN A 125 -5.44 15.49 -1.37
CA ASN A 125 -6.80 15.14 -1.77
C ASN A 125 -7.56 14.40 -0.66
N PHE A 126 -8.89 14.32 -0.82
CA PHE A 126 -9.79 13.69 0.14
C PHE A 126 -9.51 12.20 0.39
N TYR A 127 -8.94 11.47 -0.57
CA TYR A 127 -8.55 10.07 -0.35
C TYR A 127 -7.37 9.97 0.63
N GLY A 128 -6.32 10.75 0.42
CA GLY A 128 -5.21 10.81 1.36
C GLY A 128 -5.65 11.31 2.73
N ASP A 129 -6.48 12.35 2.76
CA ASP A 129 -7.01 12.90 4.01
C ASP A 129 -7.90 11.90 4.76
N SER A 130 -8.78 11.15 4.08
CA SER A 130 -9.58 10.10 4.72
C SER A 130 -8.72 9.02 5.38
N LYS A 131 -7.54 8.72 4.82
CA LYS A 131 -6.56 7.80 5.43
C LYS A 131 -5.90 8.42 6.67
N VAL A 132 -5.50 9.69 6.61
CA VAL A 132 -4.96 10.42 7.78
C VAL A 132 -5.98 10.46 8.92
N GLN A 133 -7.23 10.81 8.62
CA GLN A 133 -8.30 10.85 9.61
C GLN A 133 -8.57 9.47 10.24
N ALA A 134 -8.49 8.40 9.44
CA ALA A 134 -8.59 7.04 9.97
C ALA A 134 -7.44 6.70 10.93
N GLU A 135 -6.19 7.01 10.56
CA GLU A 135 -5.04 6.80 11.43
C GLU A 135 -5.15 7.54 12.77
N LEU A 136 -5.59 8.81 12.72
CA LEU A 136 -5.78 9.64 13.92
C LEU A 136 -6.89 9.08 14.82
N ALA A 137 -7.95 8.52 14.25
CA ALA A 137 -9.05 7.94 15.00
C ALA A 137 -8.74 6.54 15.55
N LEU A 138 -7.92 5.74 14.84
CA LEU A 138 -7.57 4.39 15.25
C LEU A 138 -6.48 4.35 16.34
N LYS A 139 -5.46 5.21 16.27
CA LYS A 139 -4.34 5.22 17.24
C LYS A 139 -4.79 5.27 18.72
N PRO A 140 -5.74 6.11 19.13
CA PRO A 140 -6.18 6.17 20.53
C PRO A 140 -6.89 4.92 21.03
N LEU A 141 -7.30 4.01 20.14
CA LEU A 141 -7.92 2.73 20.55
C LEU A 141 -6.91 1.74 21.13
N SER A 142 -5.62 1.97 20.90
CA SER A 142 -4.55 1.11 21.39
C SER A 142 -4.45 1.12 22.93
N ASN A 143 -4.12 -0.04 23.49
CA ASN A 143 -3.75 -0.22 24.89
C ASN A 143 -2.81 -1.44 25.02
N ASP A 144 -2.47 -1.86 26.23
CA ASP A 144 -1.51 -2.96 26.48
C ASP A 144 -1.92 -4.30 25.85
N THR A 145 -3.22 -4.55 25.67
CA THR A 145 -3.74 -5.79 25.11
C THR A 145 -4.29 -5.67 23.69
N PHE A 146 -4.50 -4.43 23.20
CA PHE A 146 -5.02 -4.16 21.86
C PHE A 146 -4.09 -3.22 21.10
N GLN A 147 -3.41 -3.74 20.08
CA GLN A 147 -2.43 -2.98 19.32
C GLN A 147 -2.99 -2.53 17.96
N VAL A 148 -2.72 -1.29 17.60
CA VAL A 148 -3.11 -0.69 16.32
C VAL A 148 -1.87 -0.51 15.44
N LEU A 149 -1.74 -1.31 14.39
CA LEU A 149 -0.62 -1.28 13.46
C LEU A 149 -1.05 -0.61 12.16
N LEU A 150 -0.38 0.49 11.81
CA LEU A 150 -0.68 1.27 10.61
C LEU A 150 0.39 0.99 9.56
N ILE A 151 0.01 0.47 8.40
CA ILE A 151 0.94 0.26 7.29
C ILE A 151 0.72 1.35 6.26
N ARG A 152 1.76 2.11 5.91
CA ARG A 152 1.77 3.10 4.83
C ARG A 152 2.58 2.55 3.65
N PRO A 153 2.04 1.65 2.82
CA PRO A 153 2.78 1.11 1.70
C PRO A 153 2.98 2.17 0.61
N PRO A 154 4.10 2.11 -0.15
CA PRO A 154 4.24 2.83 -1.40
C PRO A 154 3.41 2.17 -2.51
N MET A 155 3.72 2.41 -3.78
CA MET A 155 3.07 1.70 -4.89
C MET A 155 3.29 0.19 -4.78
N ILE A 156 2.21 -0.54 -4.52
CA ILE A 156 2.22 -2.00 -4.51
C ILE A 156 2.11 -2.51 -5.94
N TYR A 157 2.95 -3.47 -6.32
CA TYR A 157 2.92 -4.14 -7.61
C TYR A 157 2.98 -5.66 -7.46
N GLY A 158 2.59 -6.35 -8.51
CA GLY A 158 2.54 -7.81 -8.57
C GLY A 158 1.55 -8.30 -9.63
N PRO A 159 1.37 -9.62 -9.79
CA PRO A 159 0.39 -10.17 -10.70
C PRO A 159 -1.01 -9.61 -10.41
N HIS A 160 -1.72 -9.18 -11.45
CA HIS A 160 -3.08 -8.63 -11.34
C HIS A 160 -3.22 -7.38 -10.44
N SER A 161 -2.12 -6.69 -10.13
CA SER A 161 -2.16 -5.46 -9.35
C SER A 161 -2.99 -4.37 -10.05
N LYS A 162 -3.52 -3.44 -9.25
CA LYS A 162 -4.27 -2.27 -9.74
C LYS A 162 -3.42 -1.00 -9.63
N GLY A 163 -3.88 0.07 -10.25
CA GLY A 163 -3.23 1.38 -10.13
C GLY A 163 -2.17 1.64 -11.21
N ASN A 164 -1.05 2.25 -10.85
CA ASN A 164 -0.08 2.77 -11.82
C ASN A 164 0.80 1.70 -12.48
N PHE A 165 1.09 0.59 -11.80
CA PHE A 165 1.98 -0.44 -12.33
C PHE A 165 1.46 -1.06 -13.65
N PRO A 166 0.19 -1.48 -13.79
CA PRO A 166 -0.35 -1.95 -15.07
C PRO A 166 -0.24 -0.94 -16.21
N VAL A 167 -0.30 0.35 -15.91
CA VAL A 167 -0.12 1.41 -16.91
C VAL A 167 1.32 1.43 -17.42
N LEU A 168 2.31 1.31 -16.52
CA LEU A 168 3.72 1.23 -16.88
C LEU A 168 4.02 -0.05 -17.70
N VAL A 169 3.43 -1.18 -17.32
CA VAL A 169 3.50 -2.44 -18.09
C VAL A 169 2.93 -2.25 -19.49
N LYS A 170 1.77 -1.62 -19.62
CA LYS A 170 1.17 -1.34 -20.93
C LYS A 170 2.07 -0.42 -21.77
N LEU A 171 2.59 0.65 -21.20
CA LEU A 171 3.55 1.53 -21.88
C LEU A 171 4.79 0.76 -22.37
N ALA A 172 5.38 -0.05 -21.51
CA ALA A 172 6.52 -0.88 -21.89
C ALA A 172 6.19 -1.84 -23.05
N LYS A 173 4.98 -2.39 -23.09
CA LYS A 173 4.53 -3.31 -24.15
C LYS A 173 4.34 -2.62 -25.51
N THR A 174 3.84 -1.39 -25.49
CA THR A 174 3.35 -0.71 -26.70
C THR A 174 4.30 0.34 -27.25
N THR A 175 5.15 0.97 -26.40
CA THR A 175 5.96 2.11 -26.79
C THR A 175 7.42 1.72 -26.99
N PRO A 176 7.96 1.79 -28.22
CA PRO A 176 9.37 1.46 -28.49
C PRO A 176 10.34 2.58 -28.08
N ILE A 177 9.83 3.77 -27.82
CA ILE A 177 10.59 4.98 -27.46
C ILE A 177 10.09 5.51 -26.14
N PHE A 178 11.00 5.86 -25.22
CA PHE A 178 10.64 6.38 -23.91
C PHE A 178 11.60 7.52 -23.48
N PRO A 179 11.13 8.56 -22.77
CA PRO A 179 12.00 9.62 -22.28
C PRO A 179 12.94 9.09 -21.19
N LYS A 180 14.21 9.46 -21.26
CA LYS A 180 15.16 9.20 -20.16
C LYS A 180 14.96 10.28 -19.11
N VAL A 181 14.28 9.93 -18.02
CA VAL A 181 13.94 10.82 -16.90
C VAL A 181 14.65 10.36 -15.65
N THR A 182 15.08 11.31 -14.83
CA THR A 182 15.71 11.05 -13.54
C THR A 182 14.66 11.21 -12.44
N ASN A 183 14.26 10.11 -11.82
CA ASN A 183 13.39 10.11 -10.64
C ASN A 183 13.68 8.90 -9.75
N GLN A 184 13.19 8.93 -8.52
CA GLN A 184 13.28 7.79 -7.61
C GLN A 184 11.95 7.56 -6.91
N ARG A 185 11.54 6.29 -6.83
CA ARG A 185 10.30 5.89 -6.17
C ARG A 185 10.51 4.69 -5.27
N SER A 186 9.93 4.74 -4.08
CA SER A 186 9.70 3.52 -3.31
C SER A 186 8.57 2.73 -3.95
N ILE A 187 8.76 1.42 -4.05
CA ILE A 187 7.76 0.46 -4.49
C ILE A 187 7.79 -0.75 -3.58
N LEU A 188 6.75 -1.58 -3.61
CA LEU A 188 6.67 -2.78 -2.79
C LEU A 188 6.03 -3.92 -3.58
N PHE A 189 6.76 -5.04 -3.72
CA PHE A 189 6.21 -6.25 -4.32
C PHE A 189 5.17 -6.88 -3.41
N ILE A 190 4.11 -7.43 -3.99
CA ILE A 190 2.97 -7.95 -3.22
C ILE A 190 3.39 -9.07 -2.24
N ASP A 191 4.28 -9.97 -2.62
CA ASP A 191 4.71 -11.05 -1.70
C ASP A 191 5.64 -10.52 -0.61
N ASN A 192 6.41 -9.46 -0.86
CA ASN A 192 7.16 -8.77 0.19
C ASN A 192 6.21 -8.12 1.22
N LEU A 193 5.08 -7.56 0.76
CA LEU A 193 4.05 -7.05 1.67
C LEU A 193 3.37 -8.20 2.45
N ASN A 194 3.09 -9.32 1.79
CA ASN A 194 2.50 -10.49 2.43
C ASN A 194 3.41 -11.02 3.54
N GLU A 195 4.71 -11.17 3.26
CA GLU A 195 5.70 -11.59 4.26
C GLU A 195 5.83 -10.58 5.40
N PHE A 196 5.84 -9.28 5.07
CA PHE A 196 5.87 -8.22 6.08
C PHE A 196 4.66 -8.30 7.03
N ILE A 197 3.45 -8.50 6.50
CA ILE A 197 2.24 -8.65 7.30
C ILE A 197 2.31 -9.93 8.15
N HIS A 198 2.80 -11.05 7.59
CA HIS A 198 3.04 -12.29 8.33
C HIS A 198 3.90 -12.02 9.56
N GLN A 199 5.04 -11.36 9.38
CA GLN A 199 5.96 -11.05 10.48
C GLN A 199 5.36 -10.10 11.53
N LEU A 200 4.55 -9.11 11.12
CA LEU A 200 3.83 -8.25 12.06
C LEU A 200 2.90 -9.07 12.96
N ILE A 201 2.18 -10.03 12.40
CA ILE A 201 1.23 -10.88 13.12
C ILE A 201 1.97 -11.83 14.07
N MET A 202 3.04 -12.45 13.60
CA MET A 202 3.77 -13.46 14.39
C MET A 202 4.55 -12.85 15.55
N ASN A 203 5.15 -11.68 15.35
CA ASN A 203 6.02 -11.04 16.34
C ASN A 203 5.31 -10.12 17.34
N GLN A 204 3.98 -10.06 17.33
CA GLN A 204 3.17 -9.27 18.27
C GLN A 204 3.69 -7.85 18.46
N GLN A 205 3.79 -7.11 17.36
CA GLN A 205 4.37 -5.77 17.34
C GLN A 205 3.54 -4.76 18.15
N GLU A 206 4.20 -3.77 18.71
CA GLU A 206 3.57 -2.65 19.40
C GLU A 206 2.90 -1.67 18.40
N THR A 207 1.97 -0.90 18.90
CA THR A 207 1.30 0.16 18.11
C THR A 207 2.31 1.11 17.49
N ASN A 208 2.33 1.14 16.16
CA ASN A 208 3.23 2.01 15.41
C ASN A 208 2.73 2.20 13.96
N THR A 209 3.46 3.07 13.23
CA THR A 209 3.31 3.26 11.79
C THR A 209 4.50 2.64 11.07
N TYR A 210 4.22 1.77 10.09
CA TYR A 210 5.19 0.96 9.37
C TYR A 210 5.28 1.39 7.90
N PHE A 211 6.47 1.34 7.34
CA PHE A 211 6.82 1.84 6.00
C PHE A 211 7.52 0.75 5.17
N PRO A 212 6.86 -0.39 4.89
CA PRO A 212 7.50 -1.43 4.10
C PRO A 212 7.77 -0.96 2.68
N GLN A 213 8.95 -1.26 2.16
CA GLN A 213 9.38 -0.98 0.79
C GLN A 213 10.40 -2.01 0.33
N ASN A 214 10.61 -2.13 -0.98
CA ASN A 214 11.71 -2.94 -1.49
C ASN A 214 13.07 -2.32 -1.15
N GLN A 215 14.13 -3.15 -1.22
CA GLN A 215 15.52 -2.72 -1.01
C GLN A 215 15.90 -1.59 -1.98
N GLU A 216 15.48 -1.69 -3.23
CA GLU A 216 15.83 -0.78 -4.29
C GLU A 216 14.82 0.38 -4.42
N TYR A 217 15.31 1.58 -4.67
CA TYR A 217 14.47 2.62 -5.29
C TYR A 217 14.43 2.38 -6.79
N VAL A 218 13.31 2.72 -7.40
CA VAL A 218 13.08 2.48 -8.81
C VAL A 218 13.02 3.79 -9.56
N ASN A 219 13.78 3.88 -10.66
CA ASN A 219 13.62 4.91 -11.68
C ASN A 219 12.53 4.45 -12.67
N THR A 220 11.62 5.33 -13.05
CA THR A 220 10.52 4.97 -13.97
C THR A 220 11.03 4.53 -15.34
N THR A 221 12.06 5.22 -15.88
CA THR A 221 12.66 4.83 -17.16
C THR A 221 13.28 3.46 -17.12
N GLU A 222 14.06 3.18 -16.08
CA GLU A 222 14.71 1.87 -15.87
C GLU A 222 13.68 0.75 -15.68
N LEU A 223 12.61 1.02 -14.93
CA LEU A 223 11.51 0.05 -14.74
C LEU A 223 10.83 -0.29 -16.07
N VAL A 224 10.47 0.72 -16.87
CA VAL A 224 9.81 0.51 -18.17
C VAL A 224 10.77 -0.20 -19.14
N GLN A 225 12.06 0.14 -19.13
CA GLN A 225 13.08 -0.53 -19.92
C GLN A 225 13.26 -2.00 -19.50
N LEU A 226 13.32 -2.28 -18.19
CA LEU A 226 13.41 -3.64 -17.66
C LEU A 226 12.19 -4.48 -18.06
N ILE A 227 10.97 -3.95 -17.89
CA ILE A 227 9.75 -4.66 -18.30
C ILE A 227 9.81 -5.00 -19.80
N ARG A 228 10.27 -4.06 -20.64
CA ARG A 228 10.38 -4.28 -22.07
C ARG A 228 11.46 -5.30 -22.42
N HIS A 229 12.59 -5.25 -21.74
CA HIS A 229 13.69 -6.22 -21.90
C HIS A 229 13.24 -7.65 -21.56
N LEU A 230 12.51 -7.82 -20.46
CA LEU A 230 11.95 -9.10 -20.04
C LEU A 230 10.92 -9.68 -21.03
N GLN A 231 10.43 -8.87 -21.95
CA GLN A 231 9.57 -9.29 -23.07
C GLN A 231 10.34 -9.47 -24.39
N HIS A 232 11.67 -9.52 -24.32
CA HIS A 232 12.55 -9.65 -25.51
C HIS A 232 12.36 -8.52 -26.55
N LYS A 233 12.09 -7.28 -26.06
CA LYS A 233 11.90 -6.10 -26.91
C LYS A 233 12.91 -5.01 -26.56
N HIS A 234 13.37 -4.28 -27.58
CA HIS A 234 14.25 -3.13 -27.39
C HIS A 234 13.46 -1.84 -27.12
N MET A 235 14.09 -0.92 -26.40
CA MET A 235 13.55 0.42 -26.12
C MET A 235 14.62 1.46 -26.41
N LEU A 236 14.27 2.43 -27.22
CA LEU A 236 15.10 3.62 -27.45
C LEU A 236 14.80 4.65 -26.37
N LEU A 237 15.83 5.05 -25.63
CA LEU A 237 15.72 6.10 -24.61
C LEU A 237 16.13 7.44 -25.22
N LEU A 238 15.24 8.43 -25.11
CA LEU A 238 15.51 9.79 -25.56
C LEU A 238 16.02 10.65 -24.40
N PRO A 239 17.28 11.12 -24.44
CA PRO A 239 17.83 12.03 -23.45
C PRO A 239 17.27 13.47 -23.61
N GLY A 240 17.48 14.32 -22.60
CA GLY A 240 17.15 15.75 -22.67
C GLY A 240 15.72 16.11 -22.28
N PHE A 241 14.88 15.18 -21.91
CA PHE A 241 13.47 15.41 -21.57
C PHE A 241 13.21 15.83 -20.11
N ASN A 242 14.21 15.83 -19.23
CA ASN A 242 14.00 16.18 -17.82
C ASN A 242 13.33 17.55 -17.62
N GLY A 243 13.81 18.59 -18.28
CA GLY A 243 13.24 19.94 -18.19
C GLY A 243 11.78 20.00 -18.66
N PHE A 244 11.47 19.34 -19.78
CA PHE A 244 10.10 19.25 -20.29
C PHE A 244 9.16 18.49 -19.34
N VAL A 245 9.63 17.38 -18.79
CA VAL A 245 8.85 16.59 -17.81
C VAL A 245 8.63 17.40 -16.53
N HIS A 246 9.62 18.12 -16.02
CA HIS A 246 9.47 19.02 -14.88
C HIS A 246 8.42 20.12 -15.17
N MET A 247 8.49 20.75 -16.32
CA MET A 247 7.49 21.75 -16.73
C MET A 247 6.07 21.16 -16.77
N LEU A 248 5.92 19.91 -17.23
CA LEU A 248 4.62 19.23 -17.21
C LEU A 248 4.16 18.90 -15.78
N MET A 249 5.07 18.52 -14.88
CA MET A 249 4.74 18.20 -13.48
C MET A 249 4.28 19.44 -12.68
N GLU A 250 4.72 20.64 -13.05
CA GLU A 250 4.30 21.90 -12.43
C GLU A 250 2.88 22.33 -12.82
N GLN A 251 2.30 21.70 -13.86
CA GLN A 251 0.93 22.02 -14.28
C GLN A 251 -0.09 21.59 -13.21
N THR A 252 -1.03 22.46 -12.89
CA THR A 252 -2.10 22.20 -11.92
C THR A 252 -3.29 21.39 -12.49
N ASN A 253 -3.21 21.01 -13.76
CA ASN A 253 -4.23 20.28 -14.49
C ASN A 253 -4.04 18.74 -14.40
N LYS A 254 -4.90 17.99 -15.09
CA LYS A 254 -4.82 16.52 -15.15
C LYS A 254 -3.49 16.03 -15.73
N PHE A 255 -2.90 16.74 -16.70
CA PHE A 255 -1.62 16.36 -17.30
C PHE A 255 -0.48 16.43 -16.29
N GLY A 256 -0.41 17.50 -15.49
CA GLY A 256 0.56 17.62 -14.41
C GLY A 256 0.40 16.53 -13.36
N THR A 257 -0.84 16.20 -13.00
CA THR A 257 -1.13 15.10 -12.07
C THR A 257 -0.65 13.75 -12.62
N TYR A 258 -0.88 13.45 -13.90
CA TYR A 258 -0.40 12.20 -14.52
C TYR A 258 1.13 12.20 -14.66
N ALA A 259 1.74 13.33 -15.04
CA ALA A 259 3.19 13.47 -15.12
C ALA A 259 3.84 13.22 -13.76
N ASN A 260 3.32 13.81 -12.68
CA ASN A 260 3.79 13.56 -11.31
C ASN A 260 3.63 12.10 -10.89
N LYS A 261 2.50 11.46 -11.21
CA LYS A 261 2.29 10.04 -10.92
C LYS A 261 3.25 9.12 -11.68
N ALA A 262 3.66 9.49 -12.88
CA ALA A 262 4.56 8.70 -13.72
C ALA A 262 6.04 8.99 -13.42
N PHE A 263 6.41 10.27 -13.29
CA PHE A 263 7.79 10.73 -13.30
C PHE A 263 8.22 11.46 -12.03
N GLY A 264 7.32 11.79 -11.10
CA GLY A 264 7.67 12.42 -9.84
C GLY A 264 8.48 11.46 -8.93
N SER A 265 9.40 12.02 -8.16
CA SER A 265 10.09 11.29 -7.10
C SER A 265 9.19 11.19 -5.88
N LEU A 266 9.18 10.03 -5.23
CA LEU A 266 8.51 9.82 -3.94
C LEU A 266 9.12 8.60 -3.26
N THR A 267 9.97 8.84 -2.28
CA THR A 267 10.72 7.78 -1.60
C THR A 267 10.56 7.85 -0.09
N TYR A 268 10.51 6.69 0.55
CA TYR A 268 10.77 6.55 1.97
C TYR A 268 12.28 6.50 2.22
N GLU A 269 12.76 7.21 3.22
CA GLU A 269 14.12 7.01 3.71
C GLU A 269 14.34 5.55 4.12
N LYS A 270 15.50 4.95 3.77
CA LYS A 270 15.76 3.51 4.01
C LYS A 270 15.61 3.12 5.48
N GLN A 271 15.97 4.02 6.37
CA GLN A 271 15.87 3.79 7.82
C GLN A 271 14.41 3.59 8.29
N LEU A 272 13.42 4.18 7.61
CA LEU A 272 12.01 3.97 7.96
C LEU A 272 11.55 2.52 7.74
N ALA A 273 12.13 1.82 6.80
CA ALA A 273 11.78 0.42 6.52
C ALA A 273 12.30 -0.56 7.58
N THR A 274 13.14 -0.10 8.49
CA THR A 274 13.76 -0.95 9.55
C THR A 274 13.19 -0.69 10.93
N LEU A 275 12.11 0.09 11.02
CA LEU A 275 11.43 0.34 12.28
C LEU A 275 10.91 -0.97 12.90
N ASN A 276 11.02 -1.04 14.23
CA ASN A 276 10.51 -2.16 15.03
C ASN A 276 11.17 -3.52 14.74
N LYS A 277 12.48 -3.50 14.45
CA LYS A 277 13.31 -4.71 14.28
C LYS A 277 13.02 -5.56 13.04
N ILE A 278 12.11 -5.16 12.16
CA ILE A 278 11.84 -5.85 10.87
C ILE A 278 12.69 -5.18 9.80
N ARG A 279 13.71 -5.86 9.29
CA ARG A 279 14.58 -5.36 8.22
C ARG A 279 14.01 -5.73 6.85
N VAL A 280 14.40 -4.99 5.81
CA VAL A 280 13.97 -5.30 4.42
C VAL A 280 14.39 -6.71 4.02
N SER A 281 15.59 -7.15 4.43
CA SER A 281 16.08 -8.52 4.19
C SER A 281 15.18 -9.62 4.77
N ASP A 282 14.40 -9.28 5.79
CA ASP A 282 13.58 -10.26 6.49
C ASP A 282 12.24 -10.52 5.76
N TYR A 283 11.79 -9.58 4.91
CA TYR A 283 10.54 -9.69 4.16
C TYR A 283 10.68 -9.56 2.64
N GLN A 284 11.86 -9.24 2.09
CA GLN A 284 12.08 -9.23 0.65
C GLN A 284 12.37 -10.64 0.14
N VAL A 285 11.33 -11.33 -0.28
CA VAL A 285 11.38 -12.76 -0.65
C VAL A 285 11.93 -13.02 -2.06
N LEU A 286 11.97 -12.00 -2.92
CA LEU A 286 12.50 -12.10 -4.29
C LEU A 286 13.42 -10.93 -4.63
N SER A 287 14.34 -11.15 -5.57
CA SER A 287 15.06 -10.05 -6.21
C SER A 287 14.11 -9.13 -6.96
N PHE A 288 14.54 -7.87 -7.17
CA PHE A 288 13.72 -6.90 -7.89
C PHE A 288 13.37 -7.40 -9.30
N GLU A 289 14.34 -7.89 -10.08
CA GLU A 289 14.10 -8.39 -11.44
C GLU A 289 13.10 -9.55 -11.45
N GLU A 290 13.26 -10.53 -10.57
CA GLU A 290 12.36 -11.69 -10.52
C GLU A 290 10.93 -11.26 -10.10
N SER A 291 10.79 -10.31 -9.20
CA SER A 291 9.50 -9.78 -8.81
C SER A 291 8.79 -9.05 -9.98
N ILE A 292 9.55 -8.33 -10.82
CA ILE A 292 9.00 -7.73 -12.05
C ILE A 292 8.62 -8.83 -13.06
N ARG A 293 9.47 -9.83 -13.26
CA ARG A 293 9.19 -10.97 -14.15
C ARG A 293 7.88 -11.68 -13.81
N ARG A 294 7.59 -11.89 -12.52
CA ARG A 294 6.32 -12.47 -12.05
C ARG A 294 5.12 -11.55 -12.20
N SER A 295 5.35 -10.25 -12.35
CA SER A 295 4.30 -9.23 -12.38
C SER A 295 3.78 -8.85 -13.77
N ILE A 296 4.41 -9.35 -14.88
CA ILE A 296 4.14 -8.92 -16.27
C ILE A 296 3.45 -9.97 -17.14
#